data_4114644fc96c1d2891414fdc1407f182
#
_entry.id   4114644fc96c1d2891414fdc1407f182
#
_cell.length_a   1.000
_cell.length_b   1.000
_cell.length_c   1.000
_cell.angle_alpha   90.00
_cell.angle_beta   90.00
_cell.angle_gamma   90.00
#
_symmetry.space_group_name_H-M   'P 1'
#
loop_
_entity.id
_entity.type
_entity.pdbx_description
1 polymer ?
#
loop_
_entity_poly.entity_id
_entity_poly.type
_entity_poly.pdbx_seq_one_letter_code
_entity_poly.pdbx_strand_id
1 'polypeptide(L)'
;MIQKKIFSRITSPLVFIAVLMFVTLSASCKTEDEKKLEALFANGNYPFTNIQGEAPEVADFILKNKEAFLLDLNYVLQNNHDDLFVIADKSHFLEKDYKPSDVLPLEKNDDYVFYRNDLSLRTPAEKALRVMGQAAKNDGITLVVSSTFRSYDYQKIVYERNVKQMGQAAADRESARPGTSQHQLGTAVDFGSITDEYAETKAGKWLAANAMDYGWSLSYPKGYEAVTGYRWECWHYRYIGKPACAFQKKWFKNVQQYMIEFIHNWNQLSIE
;
A
#
# COMPACT_ATOMS: atom_id res chain seq x y z
N MET A 1 90.73 -6.14 -35.95
CA MET A 1 89.74 -7.20 -36.31
C MET A 1 88.41 -6.85 -35.66
N ILE A 2 87.53 -6.20 -36.39
CA ILE A 2 86.22 -5.81 -35.90
C ILE A 2 85.25 -6.16 -37.01
N GLN A 3 84.35 -7.13 -36.73
CA GLN A 3 83.30 -7.55 -37.67
C GLN A 3 82.15 -6.55 -37.62
N LYS A 4 81.79 -6.05 -38.78
CA LYS A 4 80.51 -5.29 -39.00
C LYS A 4 79.40 -6.24 -39.14
N LYS A 5 78.39 -6.14 -38.23
CA LYS A 5 77.07 -6.79 -38.41
C LYS A 5 76.16 -5.85 -39.18
N ILE A 6 75.68 -6.34 -40.29
CA ILE A 6 74.62 -5.70 -41.17
C ILE A 6 73.28 -5.94 -40.52
N PHE A 7 72.57 -4.87 -40.23
CA PHE A 7 71.14 -4.92 -39.83
C PHE A 7 70.23 -4.80 -41.07
N SER A 8 69.51 -5.85 -41.41
CA SER A 8 68.44 -5.82 -42.42
C SER A 8 67.21 -5.23 -41.77
N ARG A 9 66.61 -4.19 -42.38
CA ARG A 9 65.34 -3.62 -42.04
C ARG A 9 64.26 -4.55 -42.60
N ILE A 10 63.43 -5.14 -41.71
CA ILE A 10 62.17 -5.79 -42.06
C ILE A 10 61.09 -4.74 -41.86
N THR A 11 60.50 -4.28 -42.96
CA THR A 11 59.30 -3.46 -42.99
C THR A 11 58.12 -4.38 -42.87
N SER A 12 57.43 -4.35 -41.72
CA SER A 12 56.16 -5.06 -41.54
C SER A 12 55.01 -4.14 -41.92
N PRO A 13 54.04 -4.61 -42.72
CA PRO A 13 52.85 -3.83 -43.03
C PRO A 13 51.89 -3.81 -41.83
N LEU A 14 51.52 -2.63 -41.36
CA LEU A 14 50.41 -2.43 -40.45
C LEU A 14 49.11 -2.89 -41.10
N VAL A 15 48.56 -3.99 -40.62
CA VAL A 15 47.19 -4.39 -40.91
C VAL A 15 46.29 -3.63 -39.97
N PHE A 16 45.57 -2.61 -40.48
CA PHE A 16 44.49 -1.95 -39.78
C PHE A 16 43.27 -2.92 -39.76
N ILE A 17 43.05 -3.59 -38.66
CA ILE A 17 41.81 -4.30 -38.41
C ILE A 17 40.80 -3.25 -37.92
N ALA A 18 39.90 -2.82 -38.81
CA ALA A 18 38.74 -2.06 -38.46
C ALA A 18 37.76 -2.97 -37.73
N VAL A 19 37.71 -2.88 -36.40
CA VAL A 19 36.69 -3.52 -35.59
C VAL A 19 35.38 -2.72 -35.81
N LEU A 20 34.53 -3.20 -36.75
CA LEU A 20 33.15 -2.75 -36.85
C LEU A 20 32.43 -3.23 -35.59
N MET A 21 32.23 -2.34 -34.62
CA MET A 21 31.24 -2.56 -33.55
C MET A 21 29.85 -2.54 -34.20
N PHE A 22 29.32 -3.70 -34.48
CA PHE A 22 27.88 -3.85 -34.69
C PHE A 22 27.20 -3.59 -33.35
N VAL A 23 26.72 -2.36 -33.13
CA VAL A 23 25.72 -2.09 -32.13
C VAL A 23 24.43 -2.71 -32.67
N THR A 24 24.18 -3.94 -32.33
CA THR A 24 22.86 -4.53 -32.48
C THR A 24 21.94 -3.80 -31.54
N LEU A 25 21.14 -2.85 -32.04
CA LEU A 25 19.91 -2.44 -31.38
C LEU A 25 19.03 -3.70 -31.31
N SER A 26 19.17 -4.46 -30.25
CA SER A 26 18.16 -5.45 -29.88
C SER A 26 16.94 -4.62 -29.51
N ALA A 27 15.93 -4.58 -30.37
CA ALA A 27 14.60 -4.15 -29.97
C ALA A 27 14.20 -5.10 -28.83
N SER A 28 14.34 -4.64 -27.59
CA SER A 28 13.93 -5.39 -26.43
C SER A 28 12.43 -5.60 -26.56
N CYS A 29 12.01 -6.83 -26.75
CA CYS A 29 10.60 -7.18 -26.72
C CYS A 29 10.10 -6.88 -25.32
N LYS A 30 9.10 -6.00 -25.17
CA LYS A 30 8.51 -5.65 -23.88
C LYS A 30 7.99 -6.92 -23.21
N THR A 31 8.19 -7.01 -21.91
CA THR A 31 7.62 -8.09 -21.10
C THR A 31 6.08 -7.97 -21.07
N GLU A 32 5.39 -9.03 -20.68
CA GLU A 32 3.93 -8.97 -20.49
C GLU A 32 3.55 -7.93 -19.43
N ASP A 33 4.28 -7.88 -18.34
CA ASP A 33 4.05 -6.89 -17.27
C ASP A 33 4.26 -5.45 -17.76
N GLU A 34 5.24 -5.19 -18.62
CA GLU A 34 5.43 -3.86 -19.21
C GLU A 34 4.27 -3.47 -20.12
N LYS A 35 3.77 -4.41 -20.93
CA LYS A 35 2.59 -4.16 -21.77
C LYS A 35 1.35 -3.91 -20.94
N LYS A 36 1.17 -4.69 -19.88
CA LYS A 36 0.07 -4.55 -18.93
C LYS A 36 0.10 -3.19 -18.22
N LEU A 37 1.27 -2.76 -17.74
CA LEU A 37 1.46 -1.47 -17.12
C LEU A 37 1.13 -0.32 -18.09
N GLU A 38 1.64 -0.38 -19.31
CA GLU A 38 1.36 0.63 -20.33
C GLU A 38 -0.12 0.67 -20.72
N ALA A 39 -0.80 -0.47 -20.79
CA ALA A 39 -2.23 -0.55 -21.07
C ALA A 39 -3.09 0.09 -19.98
N LEU A 40 -2.72 -0.06 -18.70
CA LEU A 40 -3.42 0.58 -17.58
C LEU A 40 -3.38 2.12 -17.63
N PHE A 41 -2.32 2.69 -18.16
CA PHE A 41 -2.15 4.14 -18.29
C PHE A 41 -2.44 4.66 -19.71
N ALA A 42 -2.93 3.80 -20.62
CA ALA A 42 -3.20 4.20 -22.00
C ALA A 42 -4.37 5.20 -22.08
N ASN A 43 -4.32 6.10 -23.09
CA ASN A 43 -5.40 7.05 -23.41
C ASN A 43 -5.77 8.02 -22.27
N GLY A 44 -4.84 8.31 -21.37
CA GLY A 44 -5.09 9.19 -20.22
C GLY A 44 -5.97 8.55 -19.14
N ASN A 45 -6.15 7.24 -19.17
CA ASN A 45 -6.77 6.49 -18.08
C ASN A 45 -5.78 6.32 -16.92
N TYR A 46 -6.32 6.28 -15.72
CA TYR A 46 -5.53 6.02 -14.51
C TYR A 46 -6.18 4.85 -13.76
N PRO A 47 -5.41 3.86 -13.33
CA PRO A 47 -5.93 2.71 -12.57
C PRO A 47 -6.21 3.06 -11.10
N PHE A 48 -6.41 4.34 -10.79
CA PHE A 48 -6.77 4.88 -9.48
C PHE A 48 -7.42 6.26 -9.60
N THR A 49 -8.10 6.66 -8.55
CA THR A 49 -8.90 7.91 -8.50
C THR A 49 -8.06 9.16 -8.78
N ASN A 50 -8.51 10.01 -9.73
CA ASN A 50 -7.82 11.25 -10.13
C ASN A 50 -8.59 12.53 -9.75
N ILE A 51 -9.33 12.52 -8.67
CA ILE A 51 -10.15 13.69 -8.27
C ILE A 51 -9.28 14.90 -7.91
N GLN A 52 -8.08 14.68 -7.35
CA GLN A 52 -7.15 15.76 -6.98
C GLN A 52 -6.18 16.18 -8.08
N GLY A 53 -6.25 15.55 -9.26
CA GLY A 53 -5.36 15.85 -10.37
C GLY A 53 -3.92 15.34 -10.17
N GLU A 54 -3.66 14.47 -9.21
CA GLU A 54 -2.33 13.92 -8.92
C GLU A 54 -1.98 12.69 -9.76
N ALA A 55 -2.97 12.03 -10.37
CA ALA A 55 -2.76 10.81 -11.15
C ALA A 55 -1.78 11.00 -12.32
N PRO A 56 -1.76 12.12 -13.09
CA PRO A 56 -0.77 12.33 -14.13
C PRO A 56 0.67 12.29 -13.60
N GLU A 57 0.94 12.95 -12.46
CA GLU A 57 2.27 12.99 -11.86
C GLU A 57 2.72 11.60 -11.38
N VAL A 58 1.82 10.87 -10.72
CA VAL A 58 2.07 9.49 -10.28
C VAL A 58 2.31 8.58 -11.47
N ALA A 59 1.47 8.66 -12.51
CA ALA A 59 1.61 7.88 -13.75
C ALA A 59 2.94 8.16 -14.46
N ASP A 60 3.30 9.42 -14.61
CA ASP A 60 4.56 9.85 -15.22
C ASP A 60 5.76 9.30 -14.44
N PHE A 61 5.73 9.36 -13.11
CA PHE A 61 6.80 8.83 -12.27
C PHE A 61 6.93 7.32 -12.42
N ILE A 62 5.80 6.58 -12.41
CA ILE A 62 5.77 5.13 -12.60
C ILE A 62 6.31 4.76 -13.99
N LEU A 63 5.80 5.40 -15.06
CA LEU A 63 6.17 5.07 -16.43
C LEU A 63 7.63 5.41 -16.77
N LYS A 64 8.18 6.45 -16.16
CA LYS A 64 9.62 6.78 -16.27
C LYS A 64 10.53 5.79 -15.55
N ASN A 65 10.02 5.10 -14.54
CA ASN A 65 10.76 4.16 -13.71
C ASN A 65 10.18 2.74 -13.74
N LYS A 66 9.58 2.35 -14.87
CA LYS A 66 8.76 1.13 -14.98
C LYS A 66 9.44 -0.15 -14.55
N GLU A 67 10.72 -0.35 -14.86
CA GLU A 67 11.47 -1.54 -14.44
C GLU A 67 11.53 -1.63 -12.90
N ALA A 68 11.92 -0.55 -12.23
CA ALA A 68 11.98 -0.51 -10.77
C ALA A 68 10.59 -0.63 -10.13
N PHE A 69 9.57 -0.03 -10.76
CA PHE A 69 8.20 -0.16 -10.32
C PHE A 69 7.71 -1.61 -10.39
N LEU A 70 7.93 -2.30 -11.52
CA LEU A 70 7.50 -3.68 -11.72
C LEU A 70 8.25 -4.65 -10.80
N LEU A 71 9.53 -4.41 -10.52
CA LEU A 71 10.27 -5.18 -9.52
C LEU A 71 9.64 -5.04 -8.13
N ASP A 72 9.35 -3.82 -7.71
CA ASP A 72 8.73 -3.56 -6.41
C ASP A 72 7.28 -4.12 -6.36
N LEU A 73 6.51 -3.95 -7.42
CA LEU A 73 5.15 -4.51 -7.54
C LEU A 73 5.16 -6.03 -7.40
N ASN A 74 6.01 -6.71 -8.18
CA ASN A 74 6.13 -8.17 -8.14
C ASN A 74 6.55 -8.65 -6.74
N TYR A 75 7.49 -7.94 -6.08
CA TYR A 75 7.86 -8.24 -4.71
C TYR A 75 6.67 -8.14 -3.75
N VAL A 76 5.89 -7.07 -3.86
CA VAL A 76 4.68 -6.85 -3.02
C VAL A 76 3.64 -7.95 -3.27
N LEU A 77 3.35 -8.27 -4.54
CA LEU A 77 2.35 -9.28 -4.88
C LEU A 77 2.77 -10.69 -4.44
N GLN A 78 4.05 -11.06 -4.58
CA GLN A 78 4.59 -12.33 -4.12
C GLN A 78 4.59 -12.48 -2.59
N ASN A 79 4.62 -11.37 -1.85
CA ASN A 79 4.57 -11.38 -0.39
C ASN A 79 3.15 -11.13 0.18
N ASN A 80 2.13 -11.08 -0.68
CA ASN A 80 0.73 -10.94 -0.26
C ASN A 80 0.06 -12.33 -0.09
N HIS A 81 0.54 -13.11 0.84
CA HIS A 81 0.00 -14.45 1.11
C HIS A 81 -1.35 -14.44 1.86
N ASP A 82 -1.75 -13.30 2.39
CA ASP A 82 -2.90 -13.14 3.29
C ASP A 82 -4.06 -12.36 2.66
N ASP A 83 -4.08 -12.17 1.34
CA ASP A 83 -5.09 -11.36 0.64
C ASP A 83 -5.32 -9.98 1.28
N LEU A 84 -4.22 -9.27 1.58
CA LEU A 84 -4.28 -7.99 2.28
C LEU A 84 -4.79 -6.82 1.43
N PHE A 85 -4.91 -7.00 0.10
CA PHE A 85 -5.22 -5.92 -0.84
C PHE A 85 -6.68 -5.95 -1.34
N VAL A 86 -7.56 -6.65 -0.65
CA VAL A 86 -9.01 -6.60 -0.95
C VAL A 86 -9.50 -5.16 -0.83
N ILE A 87 -10.10 -4.62 -1.89
CA ILE A 87 -10.66 -3.27 -1.88
C ILE A 87 -12.01 -3.27 -1.15
N ALA A 88 -12.21 -2.31 -0.27
CA ALA A 88 -13.48 -2.06 0.42
C ALA A 88 -13.59 -0.55 0.63
N ASP A 89 -14.48 0.07 -0.11
CA ASP A 89 -14.75 1.51 -0.10
C ASP A 89 -16.20 1.78 -0.57
N LYS A 90 -16.55 3.05 -0.78
CA LYS A 90 -17.93 3.45 -1.18
C LYS A 90 -18.37 2.90 -2.54
N SER A 91 -17.45 2.43 -3.37
CA SER A 91 -17.70 1.89 -4.72
C SER A 91 -17.56 0.38 -4.78
N HIS A 92 -16.81 -0.21 -3.83
CA HIS A 92 -16.49 -1.64 -3.79
C HIS A 92 -17.04 -2.26 -2.51
N PHE A 93 -18.10 -3.05 -2.68
CA PHE A 93 -18.85 -3.65 -1.58
C PHE A 93 -18.37 -5.07 -1.31
N LEU A 94 -18.16 -5.37 -0.04
CA LEU A 94 -17.98 -6.73 0.44
C LEU A 94 -19.34 -7.41 0.60
N GLU A 95 -19.41 -8.69 0.29
CA GLU A 95 -20.59 -9.49 0.54
C GLU A 95 -20.95 -9.50 2.03
N LYS A 96 -22.24 -9.69 2.32
CA LYS A 96 -22.75 -9.67 3.69
C LYS A 96 -22.05 -10.70 4.59
N ASP A 97 -21.78 -11.88 4.07
CA ASP A 97 -21.17 -13.00 4.76
C ASP A 97 -19.63 -13.01 4.65
N TYR A 98 -19.05 -12.02 3.94
CA TYR A 98 -17.59 -11.91 3.87
C TYR A 98 -16.99 -11.79 5.26
N LYS A 99 -16.23 -12.80 5.64
CA LYS A 99 -15.46 -12.86 6.87
C LYS A 99 -14.21 -13.70 6.62
N PRO A 100 -13.00 -13.13 6.78
CA PRO A 100 -11.78 -13.93 6.71
C PRO A 100 -11.78 -15.05 7.76
N SER A 101 -11.33 -16.24 7.37
CA SER A 101 -11.37 -17.43 8.22
C SER A 101 -10.43 -17.38 9.44
N ASP A 102 -9.41 -16.51 9.36
CA ASP A 102 -8.36 -16.32 10.37
C ASP A 102 -8.62 -15.12 11.31
N VAL A 103 -9.85 -14.59 11.33
CA VAL A 103 -10.26 -13.57 12.31
C VAL A 103 -10.50 -14.25 13.66
N LEU A 104 -9.63 -13.94 14.64
CA LEU A 104 -9.66 -14.49 15.98
C LEU A 104 -9.86 -13.39 17.04
N PRO A 105 -10.50 -13.70 18.18
CA PRO A 105 -10.61 -12.78 19.31
C PRO A 105 -9.22 -12.33 19.78
N LEU A 106 -9.11 -11.05 20.17
CA LEU A 106 -7.89 -10.55 20.79
C LEU A 106 -7.77 -11.11 22.23
N GLU A 107 -6.57 -11.58 22.53
CA GLU A 107 -6.21 -12.00 23.89
C GLU A 107 -5.45 -10.90 24.60
N LYS A 108 -5.67 -10.77 25.92
CA LYS A 108 -4.92 -9.82 26.75
C LYS A 108 -3.43 -10.13 26.69
N ASN A 109 -2.64 -9.08 26.52
CA ASN A 109 -1.19 -9.16 26.39
C ASN A 109 -0.53 -7.91 26.96
N ASP A 110 0.81 -7.87 26.94
CA ASP A 110 1.59 -6.76 27.45
C ASP A 110 2.03 -5.76 26.37
N ASP A 111 1.72 -6.01 25.09
CA ASP A 111 2.23 -5.24 23.97
C ASP A 111 1.34 -4.02 23.67
N TYR A 112 0.02 -4.19 23.80
CA TYR A 112 -0.97 -3.13 23.61
C TYR A 112 -2.16 -3.35 24.57
N VAL A 113 -3.01 -2.33 24.71
CA VAL A 113 -4.14 -2.34 25.66
C VAL A 113 -5.46 -2.25 24.91
N PHE A 114 -6.48 -2.93 25.39
CA PHE A 114 -7.88 -2.79 24.99
C PHE A 114 -8.81 -3.01 26.18
N TYR A 115 -10.00 -2.39 26.11
CA TYR A 115 -10.97 -2.42 27.21
C TYR A 115 -12.25 -3.17 26.86
N ARG A 116 -12.42 -3.55 25.59
CA ARG A 116 -13.57 -4.33 25.10
C ARG A 116 -13.16 -5.78 24.94
N ASN A 117 -14.12 -6.70 25.18
CA ASN A 117 -13.88 -8.14 25.05
C ASN A 117 -14.33 -8.74 23.70
N ASP A 118 -14.92 -7.91 22.83
CA ASP A 118 -15.48 -8.31 21.53
C ASP A 118 -14.57 -7.91 20.34
N LEU A 119 -13.32 -7.58 20.60
CA LEU A 119 -12.36 -7.23 19.57
C LEU A 119 -11.74 -8.47 18.96
N SER A 120 -11.60 -8.45 17.63
CA SER A 120 -11.02 -9.56 16.86
C SER A 120 -10.21 -9.01 15.68
N LEU A 121 -9.14 -9.67 15.31
CA LEU A 121 -8.33 -9.34 14.13
C LEU A 121 -7.95 -10.60 13.37
N ARG A 122 -7.55 -10.46 12.13
CA ARG A 122 -6.84 -11.50 11.39
C ARG A 122 -5.50 -11.78 12.04
N THR A 123 -5.11 -13.03 12.04
CA THR A 123 -3.86 -13.49 12.65
C THR A 123 -2.61 -12.71 12.19
N PRO A 124 -2.38 -12.41 10.87
CA PRO A 124 -1.20 -11.65 10.47
C PRO A 124 -1.24 -10.19 10.96
N ALA A 125 -2.41 -9.58 11.01
CA ALA A 125 -2.58 -8.22 11.53
C ALA A 125 -2.33 -8.16 13.04
N GLU A 126 -2.84 -9.13 13.80
CA GLU A 126 -2.62 -9.22 15.26
C GLU A 126 -1.14 -9.41 15.59
N LYS A 127 -0.44 -10.31 14.88
CA LYS A 127 1.01 -10.50 15.05
C LYS A 127 1.80 -9.21 14.79
N ALA A 128 1.47 -8.48 13.73
CA ALA A 128 2.10 -7.20 13.42
C ALA A 128 1.76 -6.12 14.46
N LEU A 129 0.53 -6.14 15.00
CA LEU A 129 0.10 -5.22 16.06
C LEU A 129 0.90 -5.44 17.34
N ARG A 130 1.18 -6.70 17.73
CA ARG A 130 2.06 -7.00 18.86
C ARG A 130 3.46 -6.42 18.68
N VAL A 131 4.06 -6.66 17.51
CA VAL A 131 5.40 -6.14 17.21
C VAL A 131 5.43 -4.61 17.27
N MET A 132 4.41 -3.96 16.70
CA MET A 132 4.26 -2.50 16.74
C MET A 132 4.03 -2.00 18.17
N GLY A 133 3.18 -2.68 18.94
CA GLY A 133 2.88 -2.33 20.33
C GLY A 133 4.11 -2.44 21.23
N GLN A 134 4.90 -3.51 21.06
CA GLN A 134 6.16 -3.68 21.80
C GLN A 134 7.16 -2.56 21.46
N ALA A 135 7.27 -2.17 20.19
CA ALA A 135 8.14 -1.07 19.79
C ALA A 135 7.67 0.27 20.40
N ALA A 136 6.38 0.56 20.34
CA ALA A 136 5.81 1.74 20.99
C ALA A 136 6.07 1.76 22.50
N LYS A 137 5.92 0.61 23.15
CA LYS A 137 6.19 0.46 24.60
C LYS A 137 7.67 0.73 24.93
N ASN A 138 8.59 0.30 24.09
CA ASN A 138 10.03 0.60 24.26
C ASN A 138 10.32 2.12 24.18
N ASP A 139 9.50 2.85 23.41
CA ASP A 139 9.54 4.32 23.33
C ASP A 139 8.70 5.01 24.42
N GLY A 140 8.18 4.25 25.41
CA GLY A 140 7.36 4.77 26.51
C GLY A 140 5.93 5.13 26.08
N ILE A 141 5.43 4.55 24.99
CA ILE A 141 4.08 4.78 24.45
C ILE A 141 3.23 3.53 24.64
N THR A 142 2.02 3.69 25.14
CA THR A 142 1.03 2.62 25.20
C THR A 142 0.01 2.81 24.08
N LEU A 143 -0.10 1.84 23.18
CA LEU A 143 -1.13 1.81 22.14
C LEU A 143 -2.43 1.25 22.74
N VAL A 144 -3.53 1.98 22.55
CA VAL A 144 -4.88 1.54 22.96
C VAL A 144 -5.68 1.19 21.73
N VAL A 145 -6.16 -0.04 21.63
CA VAL A 145 -7.01 -0.53 20.54
C VAL A 145 -8.47 -0.31 20.92
N SER A 146 -9.21 0.46 20.13
CA SER A 146 -10.60 0.86 20.41
C SER A 146 -11.62 0.11 19.54
N SER A 147 -11.25 -0.22 18.29
CA SER A 147 -12.10 -0.96 17.37
C SER A 147 -11.24 -1.81 16.43
N THR A 148 -11.80 -2.94 15.98
CA THR A 148 -11.13 -3.90 15.10
C THR A 148 -12.14 -4.48 14.11
N PHE A 149 -12.13 -5.80 13.83
CA PHE A 149 -13.10 -6.44 12.95
C PHE A 149 -14.53 -6.07 13.34
N ARG A 150 -15.32 -5.73 12.32
CA ARG A 150 -16.75 -5.50 12.43
C ARG A 150 -17.49 -6.27 11.32
N SER A 151 -18.41 -7.15 11.69
CA SER A 151 -19.25 -7.83 10.72
C SER A 151 -20.16 -6.83 9.98
N TYR A 152 -20.66 -7.24 8.82
CA TYR A 152 -21.65 -6.46 8.06
C TYR A 152 -22.84 -6.02 8.93
N ASP A 153 -23.42 -6.95 9.69
CA ASP A 153 -24.59 -6.67 10.52
C ASP A 153 -24.26 -5.72 11.69
N TYR A 154 -23.07 -5.83 12.28
CA TYR A 154 -22.64 -4.87 13.31
C TYR A 154 -22.34 -3.50 12.71
N GLN A 155 -21.75 -3.44 11.52
CA GLN A 155 -21.55 -2.18 10.80
C GLN A 155 -22.88 -1.49 10.48
N LYS A 156 -23.93 -2.25 10.17
CA LYS A 156 -25.28 -1.70 9.97
C LYS A 156 -25.77 -0.98 11.23
N ILE A 157 -25.64 -1.60 12.40
CA ILE A 157 -26.02 -0.99 13.68
C ILE A 157 -25.24 0.30 13.94
N VAL A 158 -23.91 0.28 13.69
CA VAL A 158 -23.05 1.44 13.87
C VAL A 158 -23.47 2.58 12.94
N TYR A 159 -23.66 2.28 11.66
CA TYR A 159 -24.06 3.27 10.65
C TYR A 159 -25.44 3.89 10.95
N GLU A 160 -26.46 3.07 11.24
CA GLU A 160 -27.81 3.54 11.57
C GLU A 160 -27.81 4.44 12.84
N ARG A 161 -26.98 4.08 13.84
CA ARG A 161 -26.79 4.94 15.02
C ARG A 161 -26.19 6.28 14.64
N ASN A 162 -25.16 6.32 13.77
CA ASN A 162 -24.53 7.56 13.33
C ASN A 162 -25.50 8.42 12.51
N VAL A 163 -26.28 7.81 11.60
CA VAL A 163 -27.36 8.52 10.88
C VAL A 163 -28.35 9.17 11.85
N LYS A 164 -28.76 8.45 12.89
CA LYS A 164 -29.68 8.98 13.90
C LYS A 164 -29.10 10.13 14.70
N GLN A 165 -27.79 10.11 14.97
CA GLN A 165 -27.12 11.10 15.80
C GLN A 165 -26.74 12.38 15.05
N MET A 166 -26.26 12.25 13.80
CA MET A 166 -25.67 13.38 13.07
C MET A 166 -26.33 13.64 11.69
N GLY A 167 -27.30 12.84 11.30
CA GLY A 167 -27.96 12.92 9.99
C GLY A 167 -27.20 12.18 8.89
N GLN A 168 -27.89 11.91 7.77
CA GLN A 168 -27.40 11.09 6.67
C GLN A 168 -26.10 11.61 6.07
N ALA A 169 -26.03 12.90 5.73
CA ALA A 169 -24.89 13.49 5.03
C ALA A 169 -23.62 13.44 5.88
N ALA A 170 -23.70 13.73 7.18
CA ALA A 170 -22.57 13.65 8.09
C ALA A 170 -22.15 12.18 8.33
N ALA A 171 -23.13 11.28 8.52
CA ALA A 171 -22.86 9.86 8.69
C ALA A 171 -22.14 9.27 7.47
N ASP A 172 -22.50 9.65 6.24
CA ASP A 172 -21.84 9.20 5.03
C ASP A 172 -20.37 9.67 4.91
N ARG A 173 -19.99 10.76 5.58
CA ARG A 173 -18.59 11.23 5.60
C ARG A 173 -17.74 10.54 6.66
N GLU A 174 -18.34 10.07 7.74
CA GLU A 174 -17.65 9.61 8.95
C GLU A 174 -17.84 8.13 9.25
N SER A 175 -18.74 7.45 8.55
CA SER A 175 -19.09 6.07 8.83
C SER A 175 -19.32 5.29 7.55
N ALA A 176 -18.68 4.17 7.41
CA ALA A 176 -18.90 3.27 6.29
C ALA A 176 -20.30 2.67 6.34
N ARG A 177 -20.95 2.60 5.17
CA ARG A 177 -22.16 1.78 5.00
C ARG A 177 -21.82 0.30 5.16
N PRO A 178 -22.79 -0.56 5.51
CA PRO A 178 -22.57 -2.01 5.54
C PRO A 178 -22.00 -2.51 4.20
N GLY A 179 -20.96 -3.31 4.26
CA GLY A 179 -20.25 -3.83 3.09
C GLY A 179 -19.12 -2.92 2.56
N THR A 180 -19.03 -1.66 3.01
CA THR A 180 -17.98 -0.72 2.53
C THR A 180 -16.90 -0.43 3.57
N SER A 181 -16.95 -1.11 4.72
CA SER A 181 -16.05 -0.87 5.84
C SER A 181 -14.78 -1.71 5.76
N GLN A 182 -13.62 -1.09 5.85
CA GLN A 182 -12.34 -1.79 5.98
C GLN A 182 -12.27 -2.66 7.25
N HIS A 183 -13.05 -2.37 8.27
CA HIS A 183 -13.13 -3.23 9.46
C HIS A 183 -13.67 -4.62 9.16
N GLN A 184 -14.49 -4.80 8.11
CA GLN A 184 -14.97 -6.11 7.70
C GLN A 184 -13.85 -7.00 7.11
N LEU A 185 -12.74 -6.40 6.65
CA LEU A 185 -11.55 -7.12 6.20
C LEU A 185 -10.78 -7.78 7.35
N GLY A 186 -11.03 -7.39 8.60
CA GLY A 186 -10.31 -7.88 9.78
C GLY A 186 -8.86 -7.41 9.88
N THR A 187 -8.47 -6.41 9.10
CA THR A 187 -7.11 -5.84 9.08
C THR A 187 -7.08 -4.37 9.51
N ALA A 188 -8.22 -3.75 9.82
CA ALA A 188 -8.30 -2.37 10.27
C ALA A 188 -8.40 -2.27 11.79
N VAL A 189 -7.76 -1.26 12.36
CA VAL A 189 -7.76 -0.93 13.79
C VAL A 189 -7.98 0.57 13.96
N ASP A 190 -8.89 0.93 14.86
CA ASP A 190 -8.98 2.27 15.40
C ASP A 190 -8.21 2.35 16.72
N PHE A 191 -7.30 3.33 16.83
CA PHE A 191 -6.48 3.54 18.02
C PHE A 191 -6.98 4.71 18.88
N GLY A 192 -6.95 4.55 20.18
CA GLY A 192 -7.21 5.61 21.16
C GLY A 192 -8.61 6.21 21.06
N SER A 193 -8.73 7.53 21.05
CA SER A 193 -9.99 8.25 20.84
C SER A 193 -10.27 8.43 19.35
N ILE A 194 -11.54 8.29 18.97
CA ILE A 194 -12.01 8.49 17.58
C ILE A 194 -12.35 9.98 17.40
N THR A 195 -11.33 10.82 17.54
CA THR A 195 -11.42 12.28 17.39
C THR A 195 -10.11 12.85 16.83
N ASP A 196 -10.17 14.03 16.20
CA ASP A 196 -9.01 14.67 15.57
C ASP A 196 -7.89 14.98 16.57
N GLU A 197 -8.23 15.24 17.83
CA GLU A 197 -7.27 15.51 18.91
C GLU A 197 -6.35 14.33 19.19
N TYR A 198 -6.72 13.11 18.78
CA TYR A 198 -5.85 11.95 18.90
C TYR A 198 -4.51 12.16 18.19
N ALA A 199 -4.50 12.88 17.06
CA ALA A 199 -3.28 13.22 16.34
C ALA A 199 -2.25 14.00 17.19
N GLU A 200 -2.73 14.77 18.18
CA GLU A 200 -1.86 15.58 19.04
C GLU A 200 -1.34 14.80 20.25
N THR A 201 -1.88 13.62 20.52
CA THR A 201 -1.41 12.76 21.60
C THR A 201 -0.02 12.18 21.29
N LYS A 202 0.70 11.74 22.32
CA LYS A 202 1.97 11.04 22.15
C LYS A 202 1.81 9.78 21.28
N ALA A 203 0.74 9.01 21.51
CA ALA A 203 0.45 7.78 20.75
C ALA A 203 0.09 8.08 19.29
N GLY A 204 -0.76 9.07 19.00
CA GLY A 204 -1.10 9.49 17.65
C GLY A 204 0.13 9.96 16.85
N LYS A 205 0.99 10.79 17.46
CA LYS A 205 2.26 11.24 16.86
C LYS A 205 3.22 10.09 16.60
N TRP A 206 3.30 9.15 17.52
CA TRP A 206 4.15 7.96 17.35
C TRP A 206 3.64 7.07 16.20
N LEU A 207 2.33 6.81 16.14
CA LEU A 207 1.72 6.05 15.05
C LEU A 207 1.95 6.72 13.70
N ALA A 208 1.72 8.01 13.59
CA ALA A 208 1.93 8.76 12.36
C ALA A 208 3.38 8.66 11.83
N ALA A 209 4.35 8.57 12.73
CA ALA A 209 5.77 8.48 12.39
C ALA A 209 6.23 7.04 12.09
N ASN A 210 5.67 6.03 12.76
CA ASN A 210 6.28 4.70 12.83
C ASN A 210 5.41 3.56 12.27
N ALA A 211 4.08 3.72 12.17
CA ALA A 211 3.17 2.61 11.88
C ALA A 211 3.52 1.86 10.58
N MET A 212 3.98 2.57 9.55
CA MET A 212 4.33 1.96 8.26
C MET A 212 5.52 1.00 8.35
N ASP A 213 6.45 1.21 9.25
CA ASP A 213 7.59 0.31 9.48
C ASP A 213 7.17 -1.05 10.06
N TYR A 214 5.94 -1.11 10.55
CA TYR A 214 5.29 -2.33 11.04
C TYR A 214 4.19 -2.86 10.12
N GLY A 215 4.02 -2.27 8.93
CA GLY A 215 3.05 -2.70 7.93
C GLY A 215 1.64 -2.12 8.10
N TRP A 216 1.49 -1.08 8.94
CA TRP A 216 0.23 -0.39 9.18
C TRP A 216 0.19 0.94 8.44
N SER A 217 -0.82 1.15 7.62
CA SER A 217 -1.00 2.34 6.81
C SER A 217 -2.23 3.12 7.25
N LEU A 218 -2.11 4.45 7.34
CA LEU A 218 -3.23 5.35 7.57
C LEU A 218 -4.16 5.32 6.35
N SER A 219 -5.42 4.90 6.53
CA SER A 219 -6.35 4.72 5.41
C SER A 219 -6.95 6.02 4.90
N TYR A 220 -7.20 6.98 5.78
CA TYR A 220 -7.91 8.23 5.47
C TYR A 220 -7.06 9.45 5.83
N PRO A 221 -6.02 9.76 5.02
CA PRO A 221 -5.10 10.85 5.30
C PRO A 221 -5.75 12.23 5.11
N LYS A 222 -5.21 13.23 5.81
CA LYS A 222 -5.70 14.60 5.75
C LYS A 222 -5.58 15.16 4.33
N GLY A 223 -6.66 15.76 3.83
CA GLY A 223 -6.71 16.35 2.48
C GLY A 223 -7.15 15.39 1.38
N TYR A 224 -7.33 14.09 1.67
CA TYR A 224 -7.70 13.08 0.67
C TYR A 224 -9.14 12.56 0.79
N GLU A 225 -10.05 13.34 1.41
CA GLU A 225 -11.46 12.96 1.54
C GLU A 225 -12.13 12.68 0.18
N ALA A 226 -11.83 13.49 -0.83
CA ALA A 226 -12.36 13.28 -2.17
C ALA A 226 -11.88 11.96 -2.82
N VAL A 227 -10.69 11.50 -2.46
CA VAL A 227 -10.09 10.25 -2.96
C VAL A 227 -10.64 9.04 -2.20
N THR A 228 -10.63 9.11 -0.86
CA THR A 228 -11.00 7.97 -0.01
C THR A 228 -12.50 7.86 0.24
N GLY A 229 -13.22 8.95 0.03
CA GLY A 229 -14.64 9.08 0.36
C GLY A 229 -14.93 9.36 1.84
N TYR A 230 -13.90 9.37 2.70
CA TYR A 230 -14.02 9.61 4.14
C TYR A 230 -13.17 10.79 4.58
N ARG A 231 -13.63 11.49 5.61
CA ARG A 231 -12.84 12.55 6.23
C ARG A 231 -11.53 12.00 6.80
N TRP A 232 -10.62 12.89 7.15
CA TRP A 232 -9.40 12.50 7.86
C TRP A 232 -9.71 11.75 9.17
N GLU A 233 -9.08 10.61 9.35
CA GLU A 233 -9.20 9.77 10.54
C GLU A 233 -7.81 9.37 11.04
N CYS A 234 -7.20 10.18 11.90
CA CYS A 234 -5.85 9.97 12.42
C CYS A 234 -5.68 8.72 13.30
N TRP A 235 -6.77 8.09 13.67
CA TRP A 235 -6.85 6.86 14.48
C TRP A 235 -6.99 5.58 13.65
N HIS A 236 -7.42 5.66 12.38
CA HIS A 236 -7.79 4.51 11.56
C HIS A 236 -6.63 4.01 10.70
N TYR A 237 -6.07 2.90 11.10
CA TYR A 237 -4.96 2.24 10.39
C TYR A 237 -5.36 0.88 9.87
N ARG A 238 -4.89 0.54 8.67
CA ARG A 238 -5.07 -0.78 8.07
C ARG A 238 -3.71 -1.49 7.92
N TYR A 239 -3.66 -2.74 8.34
CA TYR A 239 -2.51 -3.60 8.08
C TYR A 239 -2.52 -4.05 6.62
N ILE A 240 -1.45 -3.73 5.90
CA ILE A 240 -1.22 -4.10 4.50
C ILE A 240 0.14 -4.77 4.29
N GLY A 241 0.91 -4.96 5.36
CA GLY A 241 2.26 -5.52 5.32
C GLY A 241 3.35 -4.49 5.03
N LYS A 242 4.56 -4.74 5.54
CA LYS A 242 5.70 -3.82 5.38
C LYS A 242 6.08 -3.58 3.91
N PRO A 243 6.14 -4.62 3.03
CA PRO A 243 6.44 -4.40 1.62
C PRO A 243 5.46 -3.44 0.94
N ALA A 244 4.15 -3.59 1.21
CA ALA A 244 3.13 -2.73 0.64
C ALA A 244 3.20 -1.30 1.19
N CYS A 245 3.50 -1.11 2.48
CA CYS A 245 3.74 0.22 3.04
C CYS A 245 4.90 0.95 2.35
N ALA A 246 6.02 0.24 2.10
CA ALA A 246 7.16 0.80 1.38
C ALA A 246 6.81 1.15 -0.08
N PHE A 247 6.07 0.28 -0.75
CA PHE A 247 5.60 0.46 -2.12
C PHE A 247 4.64 1.66 -2.24
N GLN A 248 3.65 1.75 -1.35
CA GLN A 248 2.73 2.88 -1.22
C GLN A 248 3.48 4.21 -1.06
N LYS A 249 4.44 4.25 -0.13
CA LYS A 249 5.23 5.45 0.15
C LYS A 249 6.06 5.88 -1.06
N LYS A 250 6.67 4.93 -1.77
CA LYS A 250 7.56 5.21 -2.91
C LYS A 250 6.79 5.64 -4.16
N TRP A 251 5.67 5.00 -4.47
CA TRP A 251 5.02 5.11 -5.78
C TRP A 251 3.68 5.85 -5.79
N PHE A 252 2.99 5.94 -4.64
CA PHE A 252 1.61 6.42 -4.56
C PHE A 252 1.44 7.60 -3.59
N LYS A 253 2.45 8.49 -3.47
CA LYS A 253 2.40 9.67 -2.59
C LYS A 253 1.98 9.36 -1.16
N ASN A 254 2.26 8.16 -0.70
CA ASN A 254 1.82 7.65 0.61
C ASN A 254 0.29 7.56 0.78
N VAL A 255 -0.48 7.46 -0.30
CA VAL A 255 -1.94 7.31 -0.28
C VAL A 255 -2.31 5.84 -0.49
N GLN A 256 -2.85 5.20 0.55
CA GLN A 256 -3.23 3.78 0.53
C GLN A 256 -4.26 3.48 -0.57
N GLN A 257 -5.27 4.35 -0.73
CA GLN A 257 -6.33 4.17 -1.72
C GLN A 257 -5.78 4.04 -3.14
N TYR A 258 -4.85 4.91 -3.54
CA TYR A 258 -4.23 4.84 -4.88
C TYR A 258 -3.55 3.49 -5.13
N MET A 259 -2.80 2.99 -4.16
CA MET A 259 -2.12 1.70 -4.29
C MET A 259 -3.11 0.53 -4.37
N ILE A 260 -4.13 0.52 -3.51
CA ILE A 260 -5.13 -0.56 -3.49
C ILE A 260 -5.95 -0.57 -4.79
N GLU A 261 -6.39 0.59 -5.29
CA GLU A 261 -7.08 0.71 -6.57
C GLU A 261 -6.18 0.26 -7.73
N PHE A 262 -4.90 0.67 -7.74
CA PHE A 262 -3.95 0.22 -8.74
C PHE A 262 -3.82 -1.31 -8.75
N ILE A 263 -3.60 -1.94 -7.60
CA ILE A 263 -3.44 -3.40 -7.48
C ILE A 263 -4.74 -4.11 -7.88
N HIS A 264 -5.91 -3.57 -7.51
CA HIS A 264 -7.20 -4.10 -7.93
C HIS A 264 -7.33 -4.12 -9.46
N ASN A 265 -7.08 -3.00 -10.12
CA ASN A 265 -7.14 -2.90 -11.58
C ASN A 265 -6.04 -3.71 -12.27
N TRP A 266 -4.83 -3.76 -11.70
CA TRP A 266 -3.76 -4.63 -12.17
C TRP A 266 -4.20 -6.09 -12.22
N ASN A 267 -4.83 -6.60 -11.17
CA ASN A 267 -5.29 -7.98 -11.10
C ASN A 267 -6.46 -8.30 -12.04
N GLN A 268 -7.26 -7.30 -12.40
CA GLN A 268 -8.42 -7.46 -13.29
C GLN A 268 -8.03 -7.44 -14.78
N LEU A 269 -6.94 -6.76 -15.14
CA LEU A 269 -6.54 -6.63 -16.53
C LEU A 269 -5.88 -7.92 -17.02
N SER A 270 -6.49 -8.58 -18.02
CA SER A 270 -5.87 -9.64 -18.82
C SER A 270 -5.38 -9.04 -20.12
N ILE A 271 -4.14 -9.34 -20.51
CA ILE A 271 -3.63 -9.01 -21.85
C ILE A 271 -3.82 -10.27 -22.71
N GLU A 272 -4.62 -10.16 -23.78
CA GLU A 272 -4.78 -11.18 -24.80
C GLU A 272 -3.60 -11.20 -25.77
#